data_158aa51d9505e529b9e497b66185aa52
#
_entry.id   158aa51d9505e529b9e497b66185aa52
#
_cell.length_a   1.000
_cell.length_b   1.000
_cell.length_c   1.000
_cell.angle_alpha   90.00
_cell.angle_beta   90.00
_cell.angle_gamma   90.00
#
_symmetry.space_group_name_H-M   'P 1'
#
loop_
_entity.id
_entity.type
_entity.pdbx_description
1 polymer ?
#
loop_
_entity_poly.entity_id
_entity_poly.type
_entity_poly.pdbx_seq_one_letter_code
_entity_poly.pdbx_strand_id
1 'polypeptide(L)'
;MTLPLRLGVNIDHVATIRNARGGIHPDPVEAAKLAVRAGADGITAHLREYRRHISDNDITRLCNEVDKPLNFEMAATDEMLEIALGHTPHAACIVPEKREERTTEGGLDVVSGHNRLK
;
A
#
# COMPACT_ATOMS: atom_id res chain seq x y z
N MET A 1 -26.78 -13.42 -13.22
CA MET A 1 -26.52 -12.75 -11.93
C MET A 1 -25.30 -11.85 -12.06
N THR A 2 -25.42 -10.60 -11.72
CA THR A 2 -24.29 -9.66 -11.74
C THR A 2 -23.60 -9.72 -10.38
N LEU A 3 -22.27 -9.89 -10.39
CA LEU A 3 -21.51 -9.77 -9.14
C LEU A 3 -21.43 -8.29 -8.72
N PRO A 4 -21.55 -7.97 -7.45
CA PRO A 4 -21.42 -6.60 -6.99
C PRO A 4 -19.99 -6.08 -7.24
N LEU A 5 -19.88 -4.80 -7.52
CA LEU A 5 -18.58 -4.14 -7.59
C LEU A 5 -17.98 -4.08 -6.19
N ARG A 6 -16.66 -4.22 -6.13
CA ARG A 6 -15.90 -4.08 -4.88
C ARG A 6 -15.11 -2.78 -4.90
N LEU A 7 -15.02 -2.14 -3.75
CA LEU A 7 -14.30 -0.88 -3.60
C LEU A 7 -13.04 -1.11 -2.77
N GLY A 8 -11.89 -0.82 -3.39
CA GLY A 8 -10.62 -0.71 -2.69
C GLY A 8 -10.31 0.76 -2.43
N VAL A 9 -9.87 1.09 -1.22
CA VAL A 9 -9.55 2.46 -0.83
C VAL A 9 -8.07 2.57 -0.50
N ASN A 10 -7.38 3.49 -1.18
CA ASN A 10 -5.98 3.79 -0.92
C ASN A 10 -5.88 4.87 0.16
N ILE A 11 -5.06 4.62 1.17
CA ILE A 11 -4.91 5.54 2.32
C ILE A 11 -3.52 6.18 2.41
N ASP A 12 -2.70 6.07 1.37
CA ASP A 12 -1.31 6.56 1.39
C ASP A 12 -1.21 8.03 1.78
N HIS A 13 -2.07 8.88 1.22
CA HIS A 13 -1.93 10.31 1.41
C HIS A 13 -2.46 10.81 2.76
N VAL A 14 -3.18 9.99 3.49
CA VAL A 14 -3.44 10.25 4.92
C VAL A 14 -2.12 10.26 5.68
N ALA A 15 -1.25 9.30 5.38
CA ALA A 15 0.11 9.27 5.95
C ALA A 15 0.96 10.46 5.49
N THR A 16 0.79 10.90 4.23
CA THR A 16 1.48 12.09 3.72
C THR A 16 1.16 13.31 4.58
N ILE A 17 -0.13 13.52 4.90
CA ILE A 17 -0.55 14.66 5.73
C ILE A 17 -0.02 14.51 7.16
N ARG A 18 -0.11 13.32 7.74
CA ARG A 18 0.45 13.04 9.06
C ARG A 18 1.94 13.41 9.13
N ASN A 19 2.71 12.96 8.14
CA ASN A 19 4.15 13.20 8.11
C ASN A 19 4.47 14.69 7.92
N ALA A 20 3.69 15.38 7.09
CA ALA A 20 3.86 16.83 6.90
C ALA A 20 3.59 17.61 8.19
N ARG A 21 2.66 17.15 9.02
CA ARG A 21 2.36 17.77 10.32
C ARG A 21 3.40 17.42 11.38
N GLY A 22 4.12 16.31 11.21
CA GLY A 22 5.16 15.87 12.15
C GLY A 22 4.62 15.20 13.42
N GLY A 23 3.35 14.79 13.43
CA GLY A 23 2.71 14.14 14.57
C GLY A 23 2.20 12.74 14.24
N ILE A 24 1.19 12.29 15.01
CA ILE A 24 0.59 10.97 14.84
C ILE A 24 -0.76 11.04 14.11
N HIS A 25 -1.27 12.23 13.85
CA HIS A 25 -2.55 12.44 13.18
C HIS A 25 -2.38 13.26 11.90
N PRO A 26 -3.20 13.03 10.88
CA PRO A 26 -4.20 11.96 10.79
C PRO A 26 -3.56 10.58 10.65
N ASP A 27 -4.16 9.57 11.27
CA ASP A 27 -3.63 8.20 11.27
C ASP A 27 -4.21 7.41 10.07
N PRO A 28 -3.37 6.91 9.16
CA PRO A 28 -3.85 6.14 8.01
C PRO A 28 -4.59 4.86 8.39
N VAL A 29 -4.26 4.26 9.54
CA VAL A 29 -4.94 3.04 10.01
C VAL A 29 -6.36 3.36 10.47
N GLU A 30 -6.56 4.47 11.18
CA GLU A 30 -7.90 4.92 11.55
C GLU A 30 -8.72 5.30 10.32
N ALA A 31 -8.09 5.91 9.31
CA ALA A 31 -8.74 6.20 8.03
C ALA A 31 -9.17 4.91 7.33
N ALA A 32 -8.33 3.88 7.34
CA ALA A 32 -8.67 2.57 6.77
C ALA A 32 -9.86 1.95 7.48
N LYS A 33 -9.89 2.00 8.83
CA LYS A 33 -11.01 1.50 9.61
C LYS A 33 -12.31 2.24 9.29
N LEU A 34 -12.23 3.56 9.12
CA LEU A 34 -13.39 4.38 8.74
C LEU A 34 -13.90 3.98 7.36
N ALA A 35 -13.00 3.80 6.39
CA ALA A 35 -13.38 3.37 5.03
C ALA A 35 -14.07 2.01 5.07
N VAL A 36 -13.57 1.06 5.84
CA VAL A 36 -14.17 -0.27 5.99
C VAL A 36 -15.57 -0.17 6.63
N ARG A 37 -15.72 0.63 7.68
CA ARG A 37 -17.05 0.86 8.30
C ARG A 37 -18.03 1.48 7.31
N ALA A 38 -17.53 2.30 6.38
CA ALA A 38 -18.37 2.94 5.34
C ALA A 38 -18.67 2.01 4.17
N GLY A 39 -18.12 0.80 4.13
CA GLY A 39 -18.43 -0.20 3.11
C GLY A 39 -17.30 -0.56 2.16
N ALA A 40 -16.08 -0.11 2.38
CA ALA A 40 -14.94 -0.52 1.55
C ALA A 40 -14.69 -2.03 1.69
N ASP A 41 -14.36 -2.67 0.58
CA ASP A 41 -14.12 -4.11 0.52
C ASP A 41 -12.64 -4.46 0.72
N GLY A 42 -11.76 -3.50 0.56
CA GLY A 42 -10.33 -3.68 0.75
C GLY A 42 -9.61 -2.37 0.89
N ILE A 43 -8.37 -2.44 1.36
CA ILE A 43 -7.50 -1.29 1.58
C ILE A 43 -6.24 -1.48 0.73
N THR A 44 -5.77 -0.41 0.12
CA THR A 44 -4.50 -0.38 -0.60
C THR A 44 -3.54 0.54 0.12
N ALA A 45 -2.31 0.08 0.30
CA ALA A 45 -1.23 0.87 0.88
C ALA A 45 0.08 0.57 0.15
N HIS A 46 0.83 1.62 -0.14
CA HIS A 46 2.11 1.54 -0.83
C HIS A 46 3.25 1.85 0.15
N LEU A 47 4.07 0.85 0.45
CA LEU A 47 5.30 1.05 1.21
C LEU A 47 6.43 1.33 0.21
N ARG A 48 6.75 2.62 0.02
CA ARG A 48 7.82 3.01 -0.89
C ARG A 48 9.19 2.73 -0.27
N GLU A 49 10.20 2.46 -1.11
CA GLU A 49 11.56 2.15 -0.65
C GLU A 49 12.08 3.17 0.36
N TYR A 50 11.78 4.45 0.16
CA TYR A 50 12.26 5.52 1.02
C TYR A 50 11.24 5.98 2.06
N ARG A 51 10.17 5.19 2.27
CA ARG A 51 9.15 5.44 3.30
C ARG A 51 8.65 6.89 3.28
N ARG A 52 8.26 7.38 2.09
CA ARG A 52 7.79 8.77 1.94
C ARG A 52 6.55 9.09 2.77
N HIS A 53 5.66 8.14 2.87
CA HIS A 53 4.37 8.34 3.55
C HIS A 53 4.06 7.17 4.48
N ILE A 54 3.66 6.02 3.96
CA ILE A 54 3.39 4.83 4.76
C ILE A 54 4.70 4.33 5.37
N SER A 55 4.67 4.00 6.66
CA SER A 55 5.80 3.43 7.39
C SER A 55 5.65 1.92 7.52
N ASP A 56 6.74 1.25 7.87
CA ASP A 56 6.72 -0.19 8.17
C ASP A 56 5.72 -0.50 9.28
N ASN A 57 5.65 0.36 10.30
CA ASN A 57 4.70 0.22 11.40
C ASN A 57 3.24 0.37 10.93
N ASP A 58 2.98 1.26 9.97
CA ASP A 58 1.65 1.40 9.40
C ASP A 58 1.20 0.09 8.75
N ILE A 59 2.08 -0.57 7.99
CA ILE A 59 1.77 -1.86 7.36
C ILE A 59 1.46 -2.92 8.42
N THR A 60 2.29 -3.02 9.45
CA THR A 60 2.06 -3.95 10.56
C THR A 60 0.69 -3.72 11.19
N ARG A 61 0.35 -2.47 11.47
CA ARG A 61 -0.94 -2.11 12.06
C ARG A 61 -2.11 -2.39 11.13
N LEU A 62 -1.97 -2.09 9.83
CA LEU A 62 -3.01 -2.41 8.84
C LEU A 62 -3.29 -3.92 8.83
N CYS A 63 -2.25 -4.75 8.83
CA CYS A 63 -2.40 -6.20 8.83
C CYS A 63 -3.06 -6.71 10.11
N ASN A 64 -2.77 -6.11 11.26
CA ASN A 64 -3.26 -6.58 12.56
C ASN A 64 -4.62 -6.01 12.95
N GLU A 65 -4.96 -4.80 12.51
CA GLU A 65 -6.11 -4.06 13.01
C GLU A 65 -7.27 -3.93 12.02
N VAL A 66 -7.00 -4.12 10.72
CA VAL A 66 -8.03 -4.01 9.68
C VAL A 66 -8.42 -5.39 9.20
N ASP A 67 -9.72 -5.70 9.26
CA ASP A 67 -10.24 -7.03 8.95
C ASP A 67 -10.65 -7.23 7.49
N LYS A 68 -10.24 -6.33 6.61
CA LYS A 68 -10.45 -6.44 5.16
C LYS A 68 -9.12 -6.69 4.44
N PRO A 69 -9.17 -7.27 3.23
CA PRO A 69 -7.96 -7.56 2.47
C PRO A 69 -7.09 -6.33 2.26
N LEU A 70 -5.78 -6.52 2.41
CA LEU A 70 -4.78 -5.51 2.08
C LEU A 70 -4.17 -5.81 0.71
N ASN A 71 -4.21 -4.83 -0.18
CA ASN A 71 -3.44 -4.81 -1.41
C ASN A 71 -2.15 -4.02 -1.12
N PHE A 72 -1.02 -4.72 -1.08
CA PHE A 72 0.28 -4.15 -0.75
C PHE A 72 1.00 -3.74 -2.03
N GLU A 73 1.15 -2.44 -2.27
CA GLU A 73 1.93 -1.94 -3.39
C GLU A 73 3.40 -1.87 -3.00
N MET A 74 4.28 -2.31 -3.90
CA MET A 74 5.71 -2.43 -3.60
C MET A 74 6.58 -2.25 -4.83
N ALA A 75 7.81 -1.79 -4.62
CA ALA A 75 8.84 -1.83 -5.65
C ALA A 75 9.33 -3.28 -5.84
N ALA A 76 9.90 -3.56 -7.01
CA ALA A 76 10.45 -4.88 -7.32
C ALA A 76 11.86 -5.04 -6.72
N THR A 77 11.96 -5.05 -5.40
CA THR A 77 13.23 -5.21 -4.67
C THR A 77 13.17 -6.41 -3.73
N ASP A 78 14.33 -6.93 -3.37
CA ASP A 78 14.42 -8.06 -2.44
C ASP A 78 13.89 -7.66 -1.06
N GLU A 79 14.19 -6.44 -0.61
CA GLU A 79 13.68 -5.93 0.67
C GLU A 79 12.16 -5.97 0.72
N MET A 80 11.51 -5.44 -0.32
CA MET A 80 10.05 -5.40 -0.37
C MET A 80 9.44 -6.79 -0.49
N LEU A 81 10.10 -7.69 -1.22
CA LEU A 81 9.66 -9.07 -1.31
C LEU A 81 9.67 -9.74 0.07
N GLU A 82 10.73 -9.55 0.84
CA GLU A 82 10.83 -10.10 2.21
C GLU A 82 9.74 -9.54 3.12
N ILE A 83 9.48 -8.23 3.03
CA ILE A 83 8.43 -7.59 3.82
C ILE A 83 7.05 -8.17 3.45
N ALA A 84 6.78 -8.30 2.14
CA ALA A 84 5.52 -8.87 1.67
C ALA A 84 5.35 -10.32 2.15
N LEU A 85 6.39 -11.13 2.05
CA LEU A 85 6.36 -12.52 2.52
C LEU A 85 6.13 -12.61 4.03
N GLY A 86 6.67 -11.67 4.79
CA GLY A 86 6.50 -11.63 6.24
C GLY A 86 5.08 -11.27 6.66
N HIS A 87 4.41 -10.40 5.93
CA HIS A 87 3.04 -9.98 6.24
C HIS A 87 1.96 -10.83 5.57
N THR A 88 2.30 -11.50 4.48
CA THR A 88 1.35 -12.29 3.67
C THR A 88 0.06 -11.51 3.37
N PRO A 89 0.13 -10.35 2.71
CA PRO A 89 -1.06 -9.59 2.34
C PRO A 89 -1.93 -10.38 1.37
N HIS A 90 -3.18 -9.98 1.23
CA HIS A 90 -4.10 -10.63 0.30
C HIS A 90 -3.57 -10.56 -1.15
N ALA A 91 -2.99 -9.43 -1.53
CA ALA A 91 -2.40 -9.22 -2.85
C ALA A 91 -1.19 -8.31 -2.73
N ALA A 92 -0.23 -8.48 -3.64
CA ALA A 92 0.88 -7.55 -3.82
C ALA A 92 0.85 -7.02 -5.24
N CYS A 93 0.99 -5.71 -5.39
CA CYS A 93 1.04 -5.05 -6.68
C CYS A 93 2.43 -4.44 -6.86
N ILE A 94 3.19 -4.95 -7.81
CA ILE A 94 4.54 -4.44 -8.07
C ILE A 94 4.43 -3.20 -8.96
N VAL A 95 4.96 -2.08 -8.50
CA VAL A 95 4.88 -0.80 -9.17
C VAL A 95 6.28 -0.23 -9.44
N PRO A 96 6.45 0.57 -10.51
CA PRO A 96 7.72 1.26 -10.74
C PRO A 96 7.86 2.39 -9.73
N GLU A 97 9.08 2.55 -9.19
CA GLU A 97 9.38 3.66 -8.27
C GLU A 97 10.64 4.36 -8.73
N LYS A 98 10.58 5.69 -8.76
CA LYS A 98 11.74 6.53 -8.92
C LYS A 98 11.91 7.38 -7.67
N ARG A 99 13.15 7.52 -7.25
CA ARG A 99 13.53 8.19 -6.01
C ARG A 99 12.97 9.61 -5.88
N GLU A 100 13.02 10.36 -6.98
CA GLU A 100 12.66 11.78 -7.02
C GLU A 100 11.16 12.02 -7.24
N GLU A 101 10.40 11.01 -7.65
CA GLU A 101 8.98 11.18 -7.95
C GLU A 101 8.13 11.13 -6.70
N ARG A 102 7.21 12.08 -6.58
CA ARG A 102 6.26 12.14 -5.46
C ARG A 102 5.13 11.14 -5.64
N THR A 103 4.81 10.84 -6.89
CA THR A 103 3.78 9.85 -7.24
C THR A 103 4.37 8.86 -8.23
N THR A 104 3.82 7.65 -8.28
CA THR A 104 4.19 6.66 -9.27
C THR A 104 3.45 6.96 -10.57
N GLU A 105 4.19 7.23 -11.64
CA GLU A 105 3.63 7.49 -12.97
C GLU A 105 4.06 6.41 -13.95
N GLY A 106 3.14 6.07 -14.86
CA GLY A 106 3.36 5.05 -15.86
C GLY A 106 3.29 3.64 -15.32
N GLY A 107 3.58 2.69 -16.17
CA GLY A 107 3.52 1.27 -15.86
C GLY A 107 4.90 0.64 -15.68
N LEU A 108 4.91 -0.54 -15.11
CA LEU A 108 6.11 -1.34 -14.92
C LEU A 108 6.59 -1.89 -16.27
N ASP A 109 7.89 -1.80 -16.56
CA ASP A 109 8.48 -2.39 -17.75
C ASP A 109 8.67 -3.90 -17.52
N VAL A 110 7.65 -4.66 -17.85
CA VAL A 110 7.65 -6.11 -17.64
C VAL A 110 8.54 -6.85 -18.63
N VAL A 111 8.80 -6.25 -19.78
CA VAL A 111 9.65 -6.88 -20.81
C VAL A 111 11.11 -6.85 -20.37
N SER A 112 11.64 -5.68 -20.02
CA SER A 112 13.01 -5.56 -19.52
C SER A 112 13.20 -6.23 -18.18
N GLY A 113 12.18 -6.22 -17.33
CA GLY A 113 12.21 -6.80 -15.98
C GLY A 113 11.78 -8.26 -15.90
N HIS A 114 11.65 -8.95 -17.04
CA HIS A 114 11.09 -10.31 -17.08
C HIS A 114 11.70 -11.27 -16.07
N ASN A 115 13.02 -11.37 -16.03
CA ASN A 115 13.71 -12.31 -15.13
C ASN A 115 13.57 -11.93 -13.66
N ARG A 116 13.53 -10.63 -13.38
CA ARG A 116 13.39 -10.12 -12.00
C ARG A 116 11.97 -10.33 -11.47
N LEU A 117 10.98 -10.14 -12.33
CA LEU A 117 9.57 -10.21 -11.95
C LEU A 117 9.03 -11.63 -11.94
N LYS A 118 9.73 -12.56 -12.57
CA LYS A 118 9.32 -13.96 -12.66
C LYS A 118 9.44 -14.68 -11.33
#